data_eae6f80368d2dc32fa214e039a3b7a60
#
_entry.id   eae6f80368d2dc32fa214e039a3b7a60
#
_cell.length_a   1.000
_cell.length_b   1.000
_cell.length_c   1.000
_cell.angle_alpha   90.00
_cell.angle_beta   90.00
_cell.angle_gamma   90.00
#
_symmetry.space_group_name_H-M   'P 1'
#
loop_
_entity.id
_entity.type
_entity.pdbx_description
1 polymer ?
#
loop_
_entity_poly.entity_id
_entity_poly.type
_entity_poly.pdbx_seq_one_letter_code
_entity_poly.pdbx_strand_id
1 'polypeptide(L)'
;MKFLTLEEQRQRIENVNAAAIGNRKYLRRKRIHDYLPGQAVYNLGDYPAPFSIAPTDYDREMLRDMAANGVELIQIHEEWNDPIRHLGADKFTCHDPKGLEKFIDLAHECGIKIIPYISSGYFHELDPDFDESFTVREKYCINGMHFKYRYCAVGSAEWRQYLLPRTLAVLDRYDFDGIFNDMGYDGTFRVNGGLDREGMACYDPECEDLLSMIYSEVKQRGGIYKLHRSRNNPIPTLDKVYDYLWIGENVHDMQIGIGKSFGDYVVPCCDKEKMKLRDPEFYYASVIPFLQFPLLTSRGRPLLGKRIEENIPYYGNENGQLGGEYAYNKKIGEYMKEHPGGPYTYSLWSSIPDDVEDYPRWCRYLALYRPMVTENSVAYIELRESDAILSPLPQEVYASMFVNEKTYLTVSNFEPKPYELKLAASWRDRVTGKVDDTFTVETNKILFLEKLQ
;
A
#
# COMPACT_ATOMS: atom_id res chain seq x y z
N MET A 1 -2.10 2.09 23.90
CA MET A 1 -3.08 0.97 23.83
C MET A 1 -4.14 1.20 24.90
N LYS A 2 -5.41 1.32 24.51
CA LYS A 2 -6.53 1.43 25.48
C LYS A 2 -6.97 0.01 25.84
N PHE A 3 -6.93 -0.34 27.12
CA PHE A 3 -7.47 -1.61 27.58
C PHE A 3 -8.99 -1.53 27.63
N LEU A 4 -9.65 -2.54 27.10
CA LEU A 4 -11.11 -2.66 27.19
C LEU A 4 -11.54 -3.07 28.60
N THR A 5 -12.61 -2.49 29.08
CA THR A 5 -13.31 -2.96 30.27
C THR A 5 -13.95 -4.33 30.01
N LEU A 6 -14.33 -5.05 31.08
CA LEU A 6 -15.04 -6.33 30.94
C LEU A 6 -16.38 -6.16 30.22
N GLU A 7 -17.04 -5.04 30.42
CA GLU A 7 -18.33 -4.73 29.78
C GLU A 7 -18.15 -4.47 28.27
N GLU A 8 -17.18 -3.65 27.89
CA GLU A 8 -16.81 -3.43 26.47
C GLU A 8 -16.44 -4.75 25.78
N GLN A 9 -15.71 -5.65 26.46
CA GLN A 9 -15.36 -6.96 25.93
C GLN A 9 -16.60 -7.85 25.73
N ARG A 10 -17.52 -7.89 26.70
CA ARG A 10 -18.78 -8.64 26.60
C ARG A 10 -19.63 -8.14 25.44
N GLN A 11 -19.83 -6.82 25.34
CA GLN A 11 -20.60 -6.21 24.26
C GLN A 11 -20.04 -6.57 22.89
N ARG A 12 -18.71 -6.53 22.73
CA ARG A 12 -18.06 -6.91 21.46
C ARG A 12 -18.28 -8.39 21.13
N ILE A 13 -18.20 -9.27 22.12
CA ILE A 13 -18.46 -10.72 21.92
C ILE A 13 -19.91 -10.94 21.51
N GLU A 14 -20.86 -10.27 22.14
CA GLU A 14 -22.28 -10.35 21.78
C GLU A 14 -22.53 -9.86 20.36
N ASN A 15 -21.98 -8.70 19.97
CA ASN A 15 -22.08 -8.16 18.64
C ASN A 15 -21.50 -9.12 17.59
N VAL A 16 -20.31 -9.70 17.85
CA VAL A 16 -19.68 -10.67 16.94
C VAL A 16 -20.53 -11.93 16.80
N ASN A 17 -21.08 -12.43 17.89
CA ASN A 17 -21.94 -13.60 17.85
C ASN A 17 -23.25 -13.33 17.09
N ALA A 18 -23.87 -12.18 17.32
CA ALA A 18 -25.07 -11.77 16.60
C ALA A 18 -24.81 -11.61 15.08
N ALA A 19 -23.69 -10.98 14.71
CA ALA A 19 -23.32 -10.81 13.32
C ALA A 19 -22.92 -12.12 12.63
N ALA A 20 -22.45 -13.12 13.39
CA ALA A 20 -22.08 -14.44 12.85
C ALA A 20 -23.25 -15.39 12.65
N ILE A 21 -24.46 -15.07 13.16
CA ILE A 21 -25.64 -15.90 12.95
C ILE A 21 -26.00 -15.95 11.47
N GLY A 22 -26.29 -17.14 10.94
CA GLY A 22 -26.61 -17.37 9.53
C GLY A 22 -25.41 -17.43 8.58
N ASN A 23 -24.21 -17.04 9.03
CA ASN A 23 -23.02 -16.95 8.16
C ASN A 23 -22.11 -18.18 8.21
N ARG A 24 -22.56 -19.32 8.76
CA ARG A 24 -21.69 -20.48 9.05
C ARG A 24 -21.02 -21.09 7.83
N LYS A 25 -21.63 -21.03 6.65
CA LYS A 25 -21.12 -21.66 5.43
C LYS A 25 -20.01 -20.84 4.75
N TYR A 26 -20.10 -19.51 4.82
CA TYR A 26 -19.19 -18.59 4.12
C TYR A 26 -18.40 -17.68 5.08
N LEU A 27 -18.38 -18.03 6.36
CA LEU A 27 -17.77 -17.21 7.37
C LEU A 27 -16.26 -17.20 7.21
N ARG A 28 -15.71 -16.07 6.81
CA ARG A 28 -14.33 -15.72 7.07
C ARG A 28 -14.32 -14.77 8.26
N ARG A 29 -13.75 -15.21 9.35
CA ARG A 29 -13.65 -14.42 10.57
C ARG A 29 -12.20 -14.06 10.78
N LYS A 30 -11.88 -12.79 10.69
CA LYS A 30 -10.56 -12.26 11.01
C LYS A 30 -10.68 -11.34 12.20
N ARG A 31 -9.71 -11.41 13.09
CA ARG A 31 -9.58 -10.51 14.20
C ARG A 31 -8.54 -9.46 13.82
N ILE A 32 -8.89 -8.19 13.93
CA ILE A 32 -8.02 -7.07 13.59
C ILE A 32 -7.64 -6.36 14.88
N HIS A 33 -6.38 -6.04 15.05
CA HIS A 33 -5.84 -5.30 16.18
C HIS A 33 -4.90 -4.22 15.69
N ASP A 34 -4.95 -3.05 16.32
CA ASP A 34 -3.99 -1.96 16.14
C ASP A 34 -3.74 -1.59 14.66
N TYR A 35 -4.78 -1.67 13.82
CA TYR A 35 -4.69 -1.31 12.42
C TYR A 35 -4.62 0.22 12.25
N LEU A 36 -3.71 0.69 11.40
CA LEU A 36 -3.58 2.10 11.00
C LEU A 36 -4.16 2.27 9.60
N PRO A 37 -5.44 2.62 9.45
CA PRO A 37 -6.08 2.72 8.14
C PRO A 37 -5.71 3.99 7.37
N GLY A 38 -5.25 5.02 8.06
CA GLY A 38 -4.84 6.30 7.47
C GLY A 38 -3.38 6.27 7.02
N GLN A 39 -3.09 5.66 5.86
CA GLN A 39 -1.74 5.57 5.31
C GLN A 39 -1.58 6.38 4.04
N ALA A 40 -0.46 7.08 3.91
CA ALA A 40 -0.16 7.92 2.75
C ALA A 40 1.30 7.79 2.32
N VAL A 41 1.57 8.11 1.06
CA VAL A 41 2.91 8.43 0.56
C VAL A 41 3.13 9.93 0.72
N TYR A 42 4.31 10.33 1.17
CA TYR A 42 4.72 11.73 1.26
C TYR A 42 5.91 12.00 0.36
N ASN A 43 5.74 12.86 -0.64
CA ASN A 43 6.82 13.29 -1.52
C ASN A 43 7.71 14.32 -0.80
N LEU A 44 9.01 14.02 -0.69
CA LEU A 44 9.99 14.91 -0.07
C LEU A 44 10.52 15.97 -1.03
N GLY A 45 10.46 15.73 -2.33
CA GLY A 45 10.99 16.67 -3.33
C GLY A 45 11.28 16.03 -4.68
N ASP A 46 11.99 16.77 -5.52
CA ASP A 46 12.32 16.40 -6.90
C ASP A 46 13.52 15.46 -6.95
N TYR A 47 13.26 14.18 -6.84
CA TYR A 47 14.29 13.14 -7.00
C TYR A 47 14.56 12.87 -8.50
N PRO A 48 15.79 12.59 -8.96
CA PRO A 48 17.02 12.40 -8.17
C PRO A 48 17.88 13.65 -7.98
N ALA A 49 17.41 14.84 -8.33
CA ALA A 49 18.18 16.06 -8.10
C ALA A 49 18.33 16.31 -6.59
N PRO A 50 19.53 16.71 -6.11
CA PRO A 50 19.72 17.03 -4.69
C PRO A 50 18.81 18.18 -4.25
N PHE A 51 18.16 18.00 -3.11
CA PHE A 51 17.33 19.02 -2.46
C PHE A 51 17.48 18.90 -0.93
N SER A 52 17.06 19.91 -0.19
CA SER A 52 17.04 19.81 1.27
C SER A 52 15.78 19.06 1.74
N ILE A 53 15.97 18.02 2.54
CA ILE A 53 14.89 17.31 3.23
C ILE A 53 14.40 18.10 4.45
N ALA A 54 15.19 19.05 4.96
CA ALA A 54 14.83 19.84 6.13
C ALA A 54 13.40 20.40 5.98
N PRO A 55 12.55 20.26 7.01
CA PRO A 55 11.16 20.64 6.92
C PRO A 55 10.98 22.14 6.71
N THR A 56 9.98 22.49 5.92
CA THR A 56 9.53 23.86 5.65
C THR A 56 8.21 24.14 6.36
N ASP A 57 7.75 25.38 6.33
CA ASP A 57 6.41 25.73 6.84
C ASP A 57 5.31 25.00 6.05
N TYR A 58 5.53 24.79 4.75
CA TYR A 58 4.63 23.98 3.91
C TYR A 58 4.48 22.55 4.44
N ASP A 59 5.58 21.89 4.79
CA ASP A 59 5.54 20.54 5.35
C ASP A 59 4.78 20.51 6.68
N ARG A 60 5.01 21.51 7.52
CA ARG A 60 4.33 21.65 8.81
C ARG A 60 2.80 21.80 8.66
N GLU A 61 2.37 22.65 7.73
CA GLU A 61 0.95 22.82 7.43
C GLU A 61 0.34 21.55 6.84
N MET A 62 1.04 20.93 5.88
CA MET A 62 0.60 19.72 5.21
C MET A 62 0.46 18.53 6.17
N LEU A 63 1.45 18.28 7.01
CA LEU A 63 1.41 17.16 7.96
C LEU A 63 0.34 17.38 9.03
N ARG A 64 0.13 18.62 9.49
CA ARG A 64 -0.98 18.94 10.41
C ARG A 64 -2.35 18.70 9.78
N ASP A 65 -2.53 19.11 8.52
CA ASP A 65 -3.76 18.85 7.78
C ASP A 65 -3.99 17.34 7.62
N MET A 66 -2.96 16.61 7.23
CA MET A 66 -3.01 15.15 7.09
C MET A 66 -3.38 14.48 8.42
N ALA A 67 -2.75 14.87 9.52
CA ALA A 67 -3.06 14.34 10.86
C ALA A 67 -4.51 14.63 11.25
N ALA A 68 -4.98 15.87 11.03
CA ALA A 68 -6.36 16.28 11.32
C ALA A 68 -7.38 15.47 10.52
N ASN A 69 -7.03 15.03 9.31
CA ASN A 69 -7.84 14.18 8.44
C ASN A 69 -7.64 12.68 8.70
N GLY A 70 -6.84 12.30 9.69
CA GLY A 70 -6.72 10.92 10.16
C GLY A 70 -5.60 10.11 9.52
N VAL A 71 -4.61 10.75 8.90
CA VAL A 71 -3.36 10.09 8.52
C VAL A 71 -2.56 9.74 9.78
N GLU A 72 -2.14 8.50 9.88
CA GLU A 72 -1.44 7.92 11.03
C GLU A 72 -0.05 7.42 10.67
N LEU A 73 0.17 7.11 9.38
CA LEU A 73 1.42 6.60 8.86
C LEU A 73 1.71 7.20 7.48
N ILE A 74 2.88 7.77 7.33
CA ILE A 74 3.42 8.13 6.01
C ILE A 74 4.59 7.25 5.64
N GLN A 75 4.71 6.94 4.35
CA GLN A 75 5.92 6.37 3.78
C GLN A 75 6.56 7.38 2.84
N ILE A 76 7.87 7.46 2.89
CA ILE A 76 8.69 8.20 1.93
C ILE A 76 9.34 7.20 0.98
N HIS A 77 9.43 7.56 -0.30
CA HIS A 77 10.01 6.70 -1.33
C HIS A 77 11.49 6.99 -1.53
N GLU A 78 12.01 6.78 -2.73
CA GLU A 78 13.43 6.88 -3.04
C GLU A 78 14.02 8.28 -2.82
N GLU A 79 13.20 9.30 -2.67
CA GLU A 79 13.62 10.70 -2.53
C GLU A 79 14.55 10.97 -1.34
N TRP A 80 14.53 10.12 -0.32
CA TRP A 80 15.44 10.23 0.82
C TRP A 80 16.84 9.67 0.55
N ASN A 81 16.97 8.80 -0.45
CA ASN A 81 18.22 8.14 -0.79
C ASN A 81 19.26 9.10 -1.38
N ASP A 82 20.51 8.74 -1.28
CA ASP A 82 21.60 9.46 -1.91
C ASP A 82 21.54 9.33 -3.45
N PRO A 83 21.31 10.42 -4.20
CA PRO A 83 21.22 10.36 -5.64
C PRO A 83 22.55 10.04 -6.33
N ILE A 84 23.67 10.21 -5.63
CA ILE A 84 25.00 9.82 -6.11
C ILE A 84 25.09 8.31 -6.30
N ARG A 85 24.28 7.55 -5.58
CA ARG A 85 24.18 6.10 -5.65
C ARG A 85 23.18 5.63 -6.71
N HIS A 86 23.11 6.35 -7.84
CA HIS A 86 22.39 5.93 -9.05
C HIS A 86 20.88 5.65 -8.88
N LEU A 87 20.11 6.71 -8.61
CA LEU A 87 18.66 6.62 -8.59
C LEU A 87 18.11 5.57 -7.60
N GLY A 88 18.54 5.68 -6.34
CA GLY A 88 18.07 4.80 -5.27
C GLY A 88 18.65 3.39 -5.31
N ALA A 89 19.78 3.18 -5.99
CA ALA A 89 20.54 1.94 -5.96
C ALA A 89 20.96 1.57 -4.55
N ASP A 90 21.44 2.56 -3.80
CA ASP A 90 21.68 2.43 -2.36
C ASP A 90 20.45 2.93 -1.59
N LYS A 91 19.70 2.06 -1.08
CA LYS A 91 18.49 2.36 -0.29
C LYS A 91 18.74 2.45 1.22
N PHE A 92 19.97 2.80 1.60
CA PHE A 92 20.41 2.76 2.99
C PHE A 92 21.12 4.05 3.44
N THR A 93 21.50 4.93 2.50
CA THR A 93 22.10 6.22 2.79
C THR A 93 21.20 7.39 2.39
N CYS A 94 21.35 8.51 3.10
CA CYS A 94 20.54 9.69 2.88
C CYS A 94 21.43 10.85 2.41
N HIS A 95 20.97 11.59 1.41
CA HIS A 95 21.70 12.75 0.87
C HIS A 95 21.66 13.97 1.81
N ASP A 96 20.63 14.08 2.67
CA ASP A 96 20.51 15.16 3.69
C ASP A 96 20.13 14.55 5.05
N PRO A 97 21.07 13.89 5.75
CA PRO A 97 20.78 13.20 7.01
C PRO A 97 20.18 14.10 8.09
N LYS A 98 20.70 15.35 8.22
CA LYS A 98 20.20 16.29 9.22
C LYS A 98 18.83 16.85 8.89
N GLY A 99 18.54 17.03 7.60
CA GLY A 99 17.23 17.40 7.13
C GLY A 99 16.23 16.30 7.40
N LEU A 100 16.61 15.05 7.15
CA LEU A 100 15.78 13.88 7.39
C LEU A 100 15.44 13.70 8.87
N GLU A 101 16.41 13.81 9.77
CA GLU A 101 16.17 13.76 11.22
C GLU A 101 15.10 14.78 11.64
N LYS A 102 15.24 16.04 11.20
CA LYS A 102 14.26 17.10 11.49
C LYS A 102 12.88 16.83 10.87
N PHE A 103 12.85 16.18 9.70
CA PHE A 103 11.58 15.85 9.06
C PHE A 103 10.85 14.72 9.82
N ILE A 104 11.58 13.73 10.31
CA ILE A 104 11.06 12.68 11.18
C ILE A 104 10.50 13.29 12.46
N ASP A 105 11.27 14.18 13.12
CA ASP A 105 10.81 14.90 14.31
C ASP A 105 9.49 15.64 14.05
N LEU A 106 9.37 16.33 12.92
CA LEU A 106 8.15 17.05 12.55
C LEU A 106 6.96 16.10 12.31
N ALA A 107 7.18 14.96 11.69
CA ALA A 107 6.12 13.96 11.52
C ALA A 107 5.62 13.46 12.89
N HIS A 108 6.52 13.17 13.81
CA HIS A 108 6.22 12.77 15.18
C HIS A 108 5.53 13.87 15.99
N GLU A 109 5.95 15.14 15.86
CA GLU A 109 5.25 16.30 16.44
C GLU A 109 3.80 16.39 15.99
N CYS A 110 3.51 15.99 14.75
CA CYS A 110 2.15 15.92 14.20
C CYS A 110 1.40 14.64 14.60
N GLY A 111 2.03 13.70 15.31
CA GLY A 111 1.45 12.42 15.69
C GLY A 111 1.39 11.40 14.55
N ILE A 112 2.16 11.60 13.49
CA ILE A 112 2.23 10.73 12.32
C ILE A 112 3.49 9.87 12.40
N LYS A 113 3.34 8.56 12.22
CA LYS A 113 4.45 7.63 12.04
C LYS A 113 5.05 7.75 10.66
N ILE A 114 6.36 7.48 10.55
CA ILE A 114 7.08 7.59 9.28
C ILE A 114 7.96 6.38 9.02
N ILE A 115 7.90 5.84 7.80
CA ILE A 115 8.72 4.72 7.35
C ILE A 115 9.38 5.03 6.01
N PRO A 116 10.67 4.67 5.83
CA PRO A 116 11.39 4.87 4.58
C PRO A 116 11.21 3.68 3.63
N TYR A 117 11.37 3.96 2.35
CA TYR A 117 11.54 2.95 1.31
C TYR A 117 12.93 2.29 1.42
N ILE A 118 12.93 0.98 1.37
CA ILE A 118 14.10 0.16 1.09
C ILE A 118 13.74 -0.89 0.04
N SER A 119 14.72 -1.56 -0.55
CA SER A 119 14.48 -2.72 -1.38
C SER A 119 15.37 -3.89 -0.97
N SER A 120 14.78 -5.06 -0.88
CA SER A 120 15.49 -6.32 -0.66
C SER A 120 15.48 -7.24 -1.89
N GLY A 121 14.77 -6.86 -2.94
CA GLY A 121 14.57 -7.70 -4.12
C GLY A 121 15.46 -7.37 -5.32
N TYR A 122 16.06 -6.19 -5.35
CA TYR A 122 16.92 -5.79 -6.47
C TYR A 122 17.98 -4.76 -6.06
N PHE A 123 19.03 -4.67 -6.87
CA PHE A 123 20.15 -3.77 -6.65
C PHE A 123 20.72 -3.26 -7.98
N HIS A 124 21.24 -2.07 -7.99
CA HIS A 124 21.76 -1.44 -9.21
C HIS A 124 23.18 -1.90 -9.50
N GLU A 125 23.46 -2.43 -10.71
CA GLU A 125 24.79 -2.96 -11.03
C GLU A 125 25.89 -1.88 -11.13
N LEU A 126 25.54 -0.60 -11.24
CA LEU A 126 26.50 0.52 -11.23
C LEU A 126 26.77 1.07 -9.82
N ASP A 127 26.12 0.54 -8.78
CA ASP A 127 26.45 0.92 -7.42
C ASP A 127 27.87 0.48 -7.06
N PRO A 128 28.68 1.31 -6.38
CA PRO A 128 30.04 0.95 -6.01
C PRO A 128 30.16 -0.30 -5.16
N ASP A 129 29.10 -0.66 -4.42
CA ASP A 129 29.06 -1.86 -3.58
C ASP A 129 28.48 -3.08 -4.30
N PHE A 130 28.14 -2.96 -5.59
CA PHE A 130 27.57 -4.06 -6.35
C PHE A 130 28.56 -5.23 -6.47
N ASP A 131 28.04 -6.42 -6.21
CA ASP A 131 28.74 -7.68 -6.44
C ASP A 131 27.83 -8.69 -7.17
N GLU A 132 28.38 -9.36 -8.18
CA GLU A 132 27.62 -10.36 -8.95
C GLU A 132 27.06 -11.49 -8.07
N SER A 133 27.70 -11.78 -6.94
CA SER A 133 27.24 -12.79 -5.97
C SER A 133 25.92 -12.42 -5.29
N PHE A 134 25.53 -11.11 -5.31
CA PHE A 134 24.25 -10.65 -4.77
C PHE A 134 23.07 -11.09 -5.63
N THR A 135 23.28 -11.43 -6.89
CA THR A 135 22.25 -11.43 -7.90
C THR A 135 21.94 -12.80 -8.47
N VAL A 136 20.75 -12.92 -9.02
CA VAL A 136 20.38 -14.01 -9.93
C VAL A 136 21.02 -13.72 -11.28
N ARG A 137 21.97 -14.55 -11.71
CA ARG A 137 22.77 -14.34 -12.91
C ARG A 137 21.93 -13.90 -14.11
N GLU A 138 22.38 -12.85 -14.77
CA GLU A 138 21.88 -12.34 -16.06
C GLU A 138 20.39 -11.88 -16.04
N LYS A 139 19.75 -11.82 -14.88
CA LYS A 139 18.38 -11.35 -14.79
C LYS A 139 18.30 -9.90 -14.28
N TYR A 140 17.70 -9.08 -15.10
CA TYR A 140 17.40 -7.68 -14.77
C TYR A 140 15.94 -7.53 -14.39
N CYS A 141 15.69 -6.76 -13.35
CA CYS A 141 14.37 -6.21 -13.02
C CYS A 141 14.03 -5.10 -14.02
N ILE A 142 14.96 -4.15 -14.17
CA ILE A 142 14.90 -3.08 -15.17
C ILE A 142 16.25 -3.00 -15.86
N ASN A 143 16.26 -3.00 -17.18
CA ASN A 143 17.45 -2.87 -17.99
C ASN A 143 17.30 -1.75 -19.01
N GLY A 144 17.67 -0.55 -18.59
CA GLY A 144 17.78 0.62 -19.46
C GLY A 144 19.14 1.28 -19.29
N MET A 145 19.51 2.29 -20.12
CA MET A 145 20.85 2.89 -20.08
C MET A 145 21.29 3.42 -18.72
N HIS A 146 20.34 3.78 -17.85
CA HIS A 146 20.59 4.34 -16.52
C HIS A 146 20.02 3.52 -15.39
N PHE A 147 19.12 2.57 -15.69
CA PHE A 147 18.51 1.68 -14.74
C PHE A 147 18.92 0.26 -15.06
N LYS A 148 19.91 -0.23 -14.35
CA LYS A 148 20.40 -1.60 -14.47
C LYS A 148 20.20 -2.31 -13.14
N TYR A 149 18.95 -2.49 -12.78
CA TYR A 149 18.59 -3.21 -11.57
C TYR A 149 18.62 -4.70 -11.80
N ARG A 150 19.50 -5.36 -11.08
CA ARG A 150 19.62 -6.82 -11.06
C ARG A 150 18.71 -7.37 -9.96
N TYR A 151 18.06 -8.48 -10.26
CA TYR A 151 17.36 -9.21 -9.20
C TYR A 151 18.34 -9.80 -8.20
N CYS A 152 18.09 -9.57 -6.91
CA CYS A 152 18.90 -10.14 -5.84
C CYS A 152 18.50 -11.58 -5.55
N ALA A 153 19.50 -12.43 -5.33
CA ALA A 153 19.31 -13.82 -4.95
C ALA A 153 19.00 -13.90 -3.45
N VAL A 154 17.73 -14.06 -3.12
CA VAL A 154 17.23 -14.05 -1.72
C VAL A 154 17.88 -15.10 -0.81
N GLY A 155 18.38 -16.20 -1.38
CA GLY A 155 19.14 -17.25 -0.69
C GLY A 155 20.65 -17.01 -0.64
N SER A 156 21.19 -15.98 -1.34
CA SER A 156 22.63 -15.70 -1.32
C SER A 156 23.10 -15.23 0.06
N ALA A 157 24.12 -15.86 0.57
CA ALA A 157 24.75 -15.46 1.83
C ALA A 157 25.39 -14.07 1.71
N GLU A 158 26.02 -13.79 0.58
CA GLU A 158 26.67 -12.51 0.28
C GLU A 158 25.66 -11.36 0.24
N TRP A 159 24.52 -11.57 -0.43
CA TRP A 159 23.45 -10.56 -0.43
C TRP A 159 22.91 -10.31 0.97
N ARG A 160 22.63 -11.35 1.74
CA ARG A 160 22.12 -11.23 3.12
C ARG A 160 23.11 -10.54 4.05
N GLN A 161 24.40 -10.86 3.92
CA GLN A 161 25.48 -10.22 4.70
C GLN A 161 25.63 -8.73 4.35
N TYR A 162 25.33 -8.35 3.13
CA TYR A 162 25.31 -6.96 2.71
C TYR A 162 24.04 -6.25 3.19
N LEU A 163 22.87 -6.82 2.88
CA LEU A 163 21.56 -6.21 3.09
C LEU A 163 21.20 -5.99 4.56
N LEU A 164 21.32 -7.04 5.38
CA LEU A 164 20.78 -7.03 6.74
C LEU A 164 21.42 -5.95 7.61
N PRO A 165 22.76 -5.85 7.72
CA PRO A 165 23.37 -4.81 8.54
C PRO A 165 23.02 -3.40 8.09
N ARG A 166 22.86 -3.16 6.79
CA ARG A 166 22.52 -1.84 6.25
C ARG A 166 21.06 -1.46 6.52
N THR A 167 20.16 -2.41 6.34
CA THR A 167 18.74 -2.22 6.71
C THR A 167 18.61 -1.88 8.19
N LEU A 168 19.30 -2.60 9.06
CA LEU A 168 19.27 -2.35 10.49
C LEU A 168 19.91 -1.01 10.87
N ALA A 169 21.00 -0.64 10.21
CA ALA A 169 21.68 0.62 10.43
C ALA A 169 20.78 1.83 10.11
N VAL A 170 19.86 1.73 9.17
CA VAL A 170 18.84 2.77 8.90
C VAL A 170 17.94 2.96 10.12
N LEU A 171 17.44 1.87 10.70
CA LEU A 171 16.58 1.90 11.88
C LEU A 171 17.31 2.31 13.17
N ASP A 172 18.61 1.96 13.28
CA ASP A 172 19.41 2.32 14.45
C ASP A 172 19.89 3.77 14.41
N ARG A 173 19.97 4.36 13.20
CA ARG A 173 20.45 5.73 13.00
C ARG A 173 19.34 6.78 13.05
N TYR A 174 18.19 6.47 12.47
CA TYR A 174 17.05 7.38 12.34
C TYR A 174 15.89 6.90 13.18
N ASP A 175 15.15 7.81 13.77
CA ASP A 175 13.95 7.49 14.57
C ASP A 175 12.74 7.15 13.68
N PHE A 176 12.95 6.28 12.69
CA PHE A 176 11.87 5.74 11.86
C PHE A 176 11.00 4.74 12.65
N ASP A 177 9.71 4.77 12.40
CA ASP A 177 8.76 3.81 12.99
C ASP A 177 8.77 2.42 12.32
N GLY A 178 9.67 2.16 11.43
CA GLY A 178 9.80 0.89 10.71
C GLY A 178 10.31 1.09 9.29
N ILE A 179 9.92 0.19 8.38
CA ILE A 179 10.35 0.24 6.98
C ILE A 179 9.21 -0.14 6.02
N PHE A 180 9.25 0.42 4.81
CA PHE A 180 8.57 -0.09 3.64
C PHE A 180 9.59 -0.83 2.78
N ASN A 181 9.49 -2.16 2.75
CA ASN A 181 10.37 -3.01 1.96
C ASN A 181 9.72 -3.34 0.62
N ASP A 182 10.28 -2.81 -0.44
CA ASP A 182 9.97 -3.22 -1.79
C ASP A 182 10.79 -4.47 -2.12
N MET A 183 10.15 -5.65 -1.95
CA MET A 183 10.74 -6.91 -2.37
C MET A 183 10.79 -7.01 -3.90
N GLY A 184 10.12 -6.09 -4.57
CA GLY A 184 10.03 -6.05 -6.02
C GLY A 184 9.11 -7.14 -6.57
N TYR A 185 9.24 -7.37 -7.78
CA TYR A 185 8.34 -7.93 -8.73
C TYR A 185 8.23 -9.44 -8.63
N ASP A 186 7.30 -9.96 -9.32
CA ASP A 186 6.84 -11.34 -9.40
C ASP A 186 7.92 -12.43 -9.23
N GLY A 187 7.48 -13.66 -9.12
CA GLY A 187 8.32 -14.80 -8.86
C GLY A 187 9.35 -15.17 -9.95
N THR A 188 9.64 -14.28 -10.90
CA THR A 188 10.59 -14.57 -12.00
C THR A 188 12.06 -14.58 -11.55
N PHE A 189 12.36 -14.00 -10.40
CA PHE A 189 13.71 -14.01 -9.80
C PHE A 189 13.99 -15.24 -8.94
N ARG A 190 13.11 -16.20 -8.92
CA ARG A 190 13.30 -17.41 -8.13
C ARG A 190 14.34 -18.32 -8.75
N VAL A 191 15.26 -18.76 -7.94
CA VAL A 191 16.21 -19.81 -8.34
C VAL A 191 15.50 -21.17 -8.41
N ASN A 192 14.59 -21.44 -7.48
CA ASN A 192 13.93 -22.73 -7.30
C ASN A 192 12.40 -22.65 -7.30
N GLY A 193 11.82 -21.46 -7.29
CA GLY A 193 10.38 -21.26 -7.35
C GLY A 193 9.96 -20.82 -8.74
N GLY A 194 9.02 -21.49 -9.34
CA GLY A 194 8.40 -21.11 -10.59
C GLY A 194 6.99 -20.57 -10.37
N LEU A 195 6.36 -20.19 -11.44
CA LEU A 195 4.91 -20.19 -11.50
C LEU A 195 4.47 -21.66 -11.57
N ASP A 196 3.34 -21.99 -10.95
CA ASP A 196 2.73 -23.30 -11.14
C ASP A 196 2.22 -23.44 -12.58
N ARG A 197 1.62 -24.60 -12.91
CA ARG A 197 1.10 -24.87 -14.26
C ARG A 197 -0.02 -23.90 -14.68
N GLU A 198 -0.63 -23.21 -13.74
CA GLU A 198 -1.71 -22.25 -13.96
C GLU A 198 -1.20 -20.79 -13.95
N GLY A 199 0.11 -20.59 -13.84
CA GLY A 199 0.74 -19.27 -13.78
C GLY A 199 0.63 -18.57 -12.42
N MET A 200 0.28 -19.30 -11.37
CA MET A 200 0.19 -18.78 -10.02
C MET A 200 1.55 -18.74 -9.33
N ALA A 201 1.78 -17.74 -8.52
CA ALA A 201 3.00 -17.60 -7.76
C ALA A 201 3.11 -18.71 -6.69
N CYS A 202 4.22 -19.46 -6.72
CA CYS A 202 4.49 -20.51 -5.76
C CYS A 202 5.21 -19.99 -4.52
N TYR A 203 5.06 -20.70 -3.42
CA TYR A 203 5.80 -20.48 -2.19
C TYR A 203 7.32 -20.63 -2.43
N ASP A 204 8.10 -19.70 -1.87
CA ASP A 204 9.56 -19.68 -1.95
C ASP A 204 10.15 -19.63 -0.52
N PRO A 205 10.72 -20.75 -0.03
CA PRO A 205 11.23 -20.84 1.33
C PRO A 205 12.41 -19.92 1.61
N GLU A 206 13.27 -19.66 0.64
CA GLU A 206 14.42 -18.76 0.83
C GLU A 206 13.97 -17.31 0.96
N CYS A 207 12.96 -16.93 0.19
CA CYS A 207 12.33 -15.63 0.29
C CYS A 207 11.59 -15.44 1.63
N GLU A 208 10.85 -16.46 2.07
CA GLU A 208 10.16 -16.47 3.35
C GLU A 208 11.13 -16.30 4.51
N ASP A 209 12.26 -17.02 4.47
CA ASP A 209 13.29 -16.94 5.49
C ASP A 209 13.92 -15.54 5.56
N LEU A 210 14.30 -14.94 4.42
CA LEU A 210 14.84 -13.58 4.38
C LEU A 210 13.84 -12.56 4.93
N LEU A 211 12.58 -12.64 4.50
CA LEU A 211 11.52 -11.74 4.98
C LEU A 211 11.27 -11.91 6.47
N SER A 212 11.29 -13.15 6.98
CA SER A 212 11.14 -13.45 8.42
C SER A 212 12.29 -12.86 9.25
N MET A 213 13.53 -12.94 8.74
CA MET A 213 14.68 -12.31 9.40
C MET A 213 14.51 -10.80 9.52
N ILE A 214 14.19 -10.11 8.41
CA ILE A 214 13.98 -8.66 8.41
C ILE A 214 12.80 -8.30 9.32
N TYR A 215 11.68 -9.00 9.18
CA TYR A 215 10.50 -8.77 10.01
C TYR A 215 10.81 -8.88 11.51
N SER A 216 11.50 -9.95 11.91
CA SER A 216 11.87 -10.19 13.31
C SER A 216 12.70 -9.04 13.88
N GLU A 217 13.69 -8.57 13.12
CA GLU A 217 14.56 -7.46 13.52
C GLU A 217 13.81 -6.14 13.64
N VAL A 218 12.92 -5.85 12.69
CA VAL A 218 12.04 -4.68 12.76
C VAL A 218 11.12 -4.75 13.99
N LYS A 219 10.54 -5.92 14.27
CA LYS A 219 9.65 -6.10 15.42
C LYS A 219 10.37 -6.03 16.77
N GLN A 220 11.61 -6.49 16.87
CA GLN A 220 12.44 -6.33 18.08
C GLN A 220 12.67 -4.85 18.43
N ARG A 221 12.69 -3.97 17.43
CA ARG A 221 12.77 -2.51 17.59
C ARG A 221 11.40 -1.84 17.80
N GLY A 222 10.32 -2.61 17.87
CA GLY A 222 8.95 -2.08 17.96
C GLY A 222 8.42 -1.48 16.66
N GLY A 223 9.14 -1.68 15.55
CA GLY A 223 8.84 -1.05 14.28
C GLY A 223 7.68 -1.68 13.49
N ILE A 224 7.26 -0.97 12.47
CA ILE A 224 6.26 -1.39 11.48
C ILE A 224 7.01 -1.94 10.26
N TYR A 225 6.58 -3.11 9.79
CA TYR A 225 7.09 -3.68 8.55
C TYR A 225 6.00 -3.72 7.48
N LYS A 226 6.11 -2.87 6.48
CA LYS A 226 5.25 -2.84 5.31
C LYS A 226 5.98 -3.49 4.15
N LEU A 227 5.35 -4.45 3.51
CA LEU A 227 5.95 -5.27 2.46
C LEU A 227 5.22 -5.08 1.14
N HIS A 228 5.96 -4.80 0.08
CA HIS A 228 5.54 -4.99 -1.30
C HIS A 228 6.26 -6.22 -1.87
N ARG A 229 5.52 -7.26 -2.20
CA ARG A 229 6.11 -8.53 -2.60
C ARG A 229 5.81 -8.94 -4.02
N SER A 230 4.68 -8.53 -4.56
CA SER A 230 4.25 -8.92 -5.90
C SER A 230 3.48 -7.82 -6.57
N ARG A 231 3.67 -7.71 -7.87
CA ARG A 231 2.95 -6.77 -8.71
C ARG A 231 1.49 -7.20 -8.93
N ASN A 232 1.27 -8.46 -9.25
CA ASN A 232 -0.02 -8.97 -9.69
C ASN A 232 -0.65 -9.97 -8.71
N ASN A 233 0.16 -10.78 -8.07
CA ASN A 233 -0.30 -11.78 -7.09
C ASN A 233 0.70 -11.85 -5.95
N PRO A 234 0.31 -11.47 -4.73
CA PRO A 234 1.15 -11.65 -3.56
C PRO A 234 1.57 -13.11 -3.44
N ILE A 235 2.85 -13.37 -3.33
CA ILE A 235 3.35 -14.72 -3.11
C ILE A 235 2.89 -15.17 -1.72
N PRO A 236 2.24 -16.34 -1.59
CA PRO A 236 1.79 -16.82 -0.29
C PRO A 236 2.97 -16.94 0.68
N THR A 237 2.75 -16.54 1.91
CA THR A 237 3.65 -16.79 3.04
C THR A 237 2.99 -17.81 3.96
N LEU A 238 3.78 -18.71 4.56
CA LEU A 238 3.28 -19.64 5.58
C LEU A 238 3.04 -18.89 6.88
N ASP A 239 3.96 -17.99 7.23
CA ASP A 239 3.87 -17.16 8.40
C ASP A 239 3.59 -15.69 8.02
N LYS A 240 3.03 -14.95 8.96
CA LYS A 240 2.87 -13.51 8.78
C LYS A 240 4.23 -12.83 8.95
N VAL A 241 4.83 -12.41 7.83
CA VAL A 241 6.14 -11.75 7.74
C VAL A 241 6.03 -10.27 7.39
N TYR A 242 4.91 -9.64 7.75
CA TYR A 242 4.64 -8.20 7.55
C TYR A 242 3.58 -7.74 8.55
N ASP A 243 3.55 -6.44 8.83
CA ASP A 243 2.41 -5.79 9.48
C ASP A 243 1.39 -5.35 8.43
N TYR A 244 1.86 -4.79 7.31
CA TYR A 244 1.03 -4.34 6.19
C TYR A 244 1.55 -4.91 4.88
N LEU A 245 0.62 -5.34 4.02
CA LEU A 245 0.93 -5.80 2.67
C LEU A 245 0.46 -4.76 1.66
N TRP A 246 1.39 -4.14 0.96
CA TRP A 246 1.08 -3.31 -0.19
C TRP A 246 0.92 -4.16 -1.43
N ILE A 247 -0.21 -4.00 -2.12
CA ILE A 247 -0.52 -4.69 -3.37
C ILE A 247 -0.98 -3.69 -4.42
N GLY A 248 -0.84 -4.10 -5.67
CA GLY A 248 -1.34 -3.37 -6.82
C GLY A 248 -0.49 -2.15 -7.18
N GLU A 249 -0.41 -1.88 -8.43
CA GLU A 249 0.13 -0.68 -9.03
C GLU A 249 -0.78 -0.23 -10.17
N ASN A 250 -1.84 -0.99 -10.43
CA ASN A 250 -2.78 -0.69 -11.49
C ASN A 250 -4.18 -1.27 -11.21
N VAL A 251 -5.16 -0.80 -11.97
CA VAL A 251 -6.57 -1.22 -11.83
C VAL A 251 -6.77 -2.73 -12.02
N HIS A 252 -5.95 -3.34 -12.86
CA HIS A 252 -6.05 -4.79 -13.13
C HIS A 252 -5.69 -5.61 -11.89
N ASP A 253 -4.69 -5.19 -11.14
CA ASP A 253 -4.28 -5.88 -9.90
C ASP A 253 -5.40 -5.87 -8.86
N MET A 254 -6.13 -4.77 -8.76
CA MET A 254 -7.28 -4.67 -7.86
C MET A 254 -8.46 -5.52 -8.32
N GLN A 255 -8.72 -5.60 -9.63
CA GLN A 255 -9.75 -6.49 -10.16
C GLN A 255 -9.46 -7.97 -9.87
N ILE A 256 -8.19 -8.37 -9.95
CA ILE A 256 -7.77 -9.72 -9.56
C ILE A 256 -8.04 -9.97 -8.07
N GLY A 257 -7.95 -8.92 -7.25
CA GLY A 257 -8.17 -8.96 -5.81
C GLY A 257 -9.63 -9.04 -5.37
N ILE A 258 -10.58 -8.65 -6.23
CA ILE A 258 -12.00 -8.72 -5.89
C ILE A 258 -12.40 -10.16 -5.58
N GLY A 259 -12.95 -10.37 -4.37
CA GLY A 259 -13.37 -11.70 -3.92
C GLY A 259 -12.23 -12.65 -3.52
N LYS A 260 -10.97 -12.24 -3.61
CA LYS A 260 -9.82 -13.03 -3.15
C LYS A 260 -9.38 -12.58 -1.75
N SER A 261 -9.10 -13.55 -0.90
CA SER A 261 -8.48 -13.28 0.39
C SER A 261 -6.98 -13.15 0.20
N PHE A 262 -6.50 -11.94 0.06
CA PHE A 262 -5.10 -11.64 0.41
C PHE A 262 -4.95 -11.76 1.93
N GLY A 263 -3.73 -11.77 2.42
CA GLY A 263 -3.43 -11.79 3.85
C GLY A 263 -4.18 -10.72 4.65
N ASP A 264 -3.89 -10.61 5.92
CA ASP A 264 -4.42 -9.56 6.77
C ASP A 264 -3.70 -8.23 6.49
N TYR A 265 -4.37 -7.11 6.76
CA TYR A 265 -3.79 -5.76 6.70
C TYR A 265 -3.26 -5.35 5.32
N VAL A 266 -4.03 -5.60 4.28
CA VAL A 266 -3.69 -5.20 2.92
C VAL A 266 -3.94 -3.71 2.72
N VAL A 267 -2.95 -3.04 2.15
CA VAL A 267 -2.99 -1.61 1.80
C VAL A 267 -2.77 -1.50 0.28
N PRO A 268 -3.83 -1.48 -0.50
CA PRO A 268 -3.74 -1.40 -1.95
C PRO A 268 -3.31 0.00 -2.38
N CYS A 269 -2.51 0.03 -3.42
CA CYS A 269 -2.11 1.22 -4.14
C CYS A 269 -2.63 1.15 -5.58
N CYS A 270 -3.00 2.26 -6.15
CA CYS A 270 -3.38 2.33 -7.55
C CYS A 270 -2.74 3.52 -8.25
N ASP A 271 -2.14 3.23 -9.39
CA ASP A 271 -1.63 4.26 -10.28
C ASP A 271 -2.78 5.14 -10.79
N LYS A 272 -2.67 6.43 -10.57
CA LYS A 272 -3.71 7.43 -10.88
C LYS A 272 -3.96 7.59 -12.35
N GLU A 273 -2.94 7.52 -13.18
CA GLU A 273 -3.12 7.62 -14.63
C GLU A 273 -4.03 6.50 -15.15
N LYS A 274 -3.93 5.32 -14.55
CA LYS A 274 -4.78 4.18 -14.88
C LYS A 274 -6.18 4.29 -14.28
N MET A 275 -6.31 5.02 -13.15
CA MET A 275 -7.61 5.29 -12.52
C MET A 275 -8.42 6.35 -13.27
N LYS A 276 -7.78 7.29 -13.98
CA LYS A 276 -8.49 8.30 -14.80
C LYS A 276 -9.40 7.67 -15.87
N LEU A 277 -9.14 6.42 -16.24
CA LEU A 277 -9.95 5.67 -17.20
C LEU A 277 -11.23 5.05 -16.60
N ARG A 278 -11.47 5.19 -15.30
CA ARG A 278 -12.61 4.60 -14.58
C ARG A 278 -13.22 5.58 -13.58
N ASP A 279 -14.41 5.23 -13.10
CA ASP A 279 -15.02 5.91 -11.95
C ASP A 279 -14.07 5.82 -10.73
N PRO A 280 -13.61 6.97 -10.19
CA PRO A 280 -12.70 6.96 -9.04
C PRO A 280 -13.24 6.21 -7.81
N GLU A 281 -14.56 6.13 -7.67
CA GLU A 281 -15.18 5.42 -6.55
C GLU A 281 -15.12 3.90 -6.70
N PHE A 282 -14.96 3.40 -7.92
CA PHE A 282 -14.72 1.97 -8.16
C PHE A 282 -13.55 1.43 -7.34
N TYR A 283 -12.50 2.23 -7.17
CA TYR A 283 -11.34 1.86 -6.35
C TYR A 283 -11.75 1.50 -4.92
N TYR A 284 -12.51 2.39 -4.26
CA TYR A 284 -12.95 2.18 -2.89
C TYR A 284 -13.92 1.00 -2.76
N ALA A 285 -14.84 0.88 -3.71
CA ALA A 285 -15.77 -0.24 -3.77
C ALA A 285 -15.04 -1.58 -3.96
N SER A 286 -13.90 -1.59 -4.65
CA SER A 286 -13.12 -2.80 -4.95
C SER A 286 -12.26 -3.29 -3.80
N VAL A 287 -12.00 -2.47 -2.78
CA VAL A 287 -11.03 -2.80 -1.73
C VAL A 287 -11.62 -2.83 -0.32
N ILE A 288 -12.43 -1.85 0.05
CA ILE A 288 -12.92 -1.71 1.44
C ILE A 288 -13.72 -2.94 1.92
N PRO A 289 -14.66 -3.52 1.15
CA PRO A 289 -15.41 -4.70 1.58
C PRO A 289 -14.56 -5.94 1.81
N PHE A 290 -13.31 -5.94 1.33
CA PHE A 290 -12.38 -7.06 1.43
C PHE A 290 -11.29 -6.87 2.49
N LEU A 291 -11.52 -5.94 3.44
CA LEU A 291 -10.55 -5.61 4.49
C LEU A 291 -9.24 -5.05 3.91
N GLN A 292 -9.37 -4.26 2.88
CA GLN A 292 -8.25 -3.57 2.23
C GLN A 292 -8.50 -2.07 2.29
N PHE A 293 -7.49 -1.30 2.70
CA PHE A 293 -7.68 0.12 2.92
C PHE A 293 -6.76 0.95 2.02
N PRO A 294 -7.36 1.88 1.25
CA PRO A 294 -6.64 2.58 0.20
C PRO A 294 -5.46 3.40 0.71
N LEU A 295 -4.28 3.22 0.11
CA LEU A 295 -3.14 4.10 0.28
C LEU A 295 -3.37 5.42 -0.47
N LEU A 296 -3.18 6.54 0.20
CA LEU A 296 -3.10 7.84 -0.47
C LEU A 296 -1.69 7.99 -1.09
N THR A 297 -1.61 8.09 -2.42
CA THR A 297 -0.32 8.11 -3.15
C THR A 297 0.14 9.50 -3.58
N SER A 298 -0.42 10.57 -3.04
CA SER A 298 -0.25 11.88 -3.67
C SER A 298 -0.31 13.03 -2.70
N ARG A 299 0.61 13.04 -1.79
CA ARG A 299 0.81 14.15 -0.88
C ARG A 299 2.30 14.47 -0.72
N GLY A 300 2.58 15.62 -0.17
CA GLY A 300 3.92 16.08 0.07
C GLY A 300 4.26 17.34 -0.70
N ARG A 301 5.54 17.59 -0.88
CA ARG A 301 6.03 18.80 -1.54
C ARG A 301 5.66 18.81 -3.01
N PRO A 302 5.27 19.98 -3.56
CA PRO A 302 5.04 20.12 -4.99
C PRO A 302 6.37 19.89 -5.73
N LEU A 303 6.26 19.28 -6.90
CA LEU A 303 7.39 19.14 -7.80
C LEU A 303 7.75 20.51 -8.37
N LEU A 304 9.00 20.92 -8.23
CA LEU A 304 9.51 22.18 -8.76
C LEU A 304 10.00 22.04 -10.20
N GLY A 305 10.48 20.84 -10.55
CA GLY A 305 10.91 20.50 -11.89
C GLY A 305 9.76 19.95 -12.74
N LYS A 306 9.92 20.04 -14.05
CA LYS A 306 9.04 19.33 -14.95
C LYS A 306 9.28 17.84 -14.81
N ARG A 307 8.20 17.07 -14.85
CA ARG A 307 8.33 15.63 -14.98
C ARG A 307 9.15 15.30 -16.22
N ILE A 308 10.06 14.36 -16.11
CA ILE A 308 10.84 13.87 -17.26
C ILE A 308 9.89 13.42 -18.37
N GLU A 309 8.78 12.79 -18.01
CA GLU A 309 7.75 12.30 -18.91
C GLU A 309 7.08 13.42 -19.75
N GLU A 310 6.97 14.63 -19.22
CA GLU A 310 6.42 15.77 -19.97
C GLU A 310 7.36 16.23 -21.09
N ASN A 311 8.67 16.05 -20.90
CA ASN A 311 9.68 16.41 -21.89
C ASN A 311 10.06 15.24 -22.80
N ILE A 312 9.84 14.02 -22.33
CA ILE A 312 10.12 12.79 -23.06
C ILE A 312 8.82 12.01 -23.14
N PRO A 313 8.10 12.07 -24.27
CA PRO A 313 6.85 11.34 -24.42
C PRO A 313 7.06 9.87 -24.05
N TYR A 314 6.23 9.39 -23.13
CA TYR A 314 6.19 7.98 -22.78
C TYR A 314 5.69 7.21 -24.01
N TYR A 315 6.60 6.52 -24.65
CA TYR A 315 6.25 5.52 -25.66
C TYR A 315 5.82 4.26 -24.90
N GLY A 316 4.77 4.43 -24.12
CA GLY A 316 4.10 3.32 -23.46
C GLY A 316 3.62 2.38 -24.52
N ASN A 317 3.88 1.21 -24.24
CA ASN A 317 3.59 0.07 -25.03
C ASN A 317 2.08 -0.13 -25.15
N GLU A 318 1.48 0.39 -26.17
CA GLU A 318 0.10 0.04 -26.52
C GLU A 318 -0.07 -1.48 -26.74
N ASN A 319 1.05 -2.23 -26.88
CA ASN A 319 1.08 -3.64 -27.23
C ASN A 319 1.91 -4.55 -26.28
N GLY A 320 2.35 -4.10 -25.12
CA GLY A 320 3.09 -4.95 -24.15
C GLY A 320 4.51 -5.37 -24.57
N GLN A 321 5.18 -4.69 -25.49
CA GLN A 321 6.51 -5.08 -25.96
C GLN A 321 7.65 -4.40 -25.16
N LEU A 322 8.57 -5.18 -24.64
CA LEU A 322 9.76 -4.76 -23.87
C LEU A 322 10.62 -3.66 -24.52
N GLY A 323 10.52 -3.47 -25.84
CA GLY A 323 11.26 -2.46 -26.56
C GLY A 323 10.91 -0.99 -26.22
N GLY A 324 9.68 -0.72 -25.79
CA GLY A 324 9.20 0.62 -25.45
C GLY A 324 9.85 1.17 -24.19
N GLU A 325 9.92 0.36 -23.14
CA GLU A 325 10.51 0.72 -21.86
C GLU A 325 12.02 0.97 -21.95
N TYR A 326 12.73 0.15 -22.71
CA TYR A 326 14.15 0.35 -22.98
C TYR A 326 14.42 1.68 -23.71
N ALA A 327 13.65 1.99 -24.74
CA ALA A 327 13.81 3.23 -25.49
C ALA A 327 13.48 4.47 -24.66
N TYR A 328 12.49 4.36 -23.78
CA TYR A 328 12.10 5.39 -22.84
C TYR A 328 13.22 5.66 -21.81
N ASN A 329 13.70 4.63 -21.14
CA ASN A 329 14.77 4.74 -20.16
C ASN A 329 16.08 5.30 -20.77
N LYS A 330 16.36 4.96 -22.02
CA LYS A 330 17.48 5.54 -22.76
C LYS A 330 17.34 7.06 -22.92
N LYS A 331 16.15 7.53 -23.30
CA LYS A 331 15.87 8.96 -23.47
C LYS A 331 15.92 9.73 -22.15
N ILE A 332 15.40 9.13 -21.07
CA ILE A 332 15.53 9.70 -19.72
C ILE A 332 16.99 9.94 -19.39
N GLY A 333 17.81 8.97 -19.64
CA GLY A 333 19.22 9.09 -19.36
C GLY A 333 19.98 10.08 -20.22
N GLU A 334 19.62 10.23 -21.48
CA GLU A 334 20.15 11.27 -22.35
C GLU A 334 19.75 12.65 -21.81
N TYR A 335 18.48 12.83 -21.45
CA TYR A 335 17.97 14.04 -20.83
C TYR A 335 18.71 14.41 -19.54
N MET A 336 18.93 13.44 -18.65
CA MET A 336 19.65 13.66 -17.39
C MET A 336 21.11 14.08 -17.61
N LYS A 337 21.77 13.55 -18.66
CA LYS A 337 23.13 13.97 -19.04
C LYS A 337 23.18 15.38 -19.56
N GLU A 338 22.18 15.79 -20.32
CA GLU A 338 22.06 17.14 -20.87
C GLU A 338 21.68 18.18 -19.80
N HIS A 339 21.06 17.73 -18.71
CA HIS A 339 20.58 18.57 -17.61
C HIS A 339 21.14 18.11 -16.26
N PRO A 340 22.48 18.11 -16.08
CA PRO A 340 23.10 17.65 -14.84
C PRO A 340 22.80 18.62 -13.70
N GLY A 341 21.93 18.32 -12.84
CA GLY A 341 21.55 19.16 -11.68
C GLY A 341 20.07 19.52 -11.63
N GLY A 342 19.31 19.03 -12.59
CA GLY A 342 17.86 19.21 -12.59
C GLY A 342 17.42 20.69 -12.62
N PRO A 343 16.26 21.03 -12.06
CA PRO A 343 15.33 20.15 -11.37
C PRO A 343 14.50 19.27 -12.34
N TYR A 344 14.43 18.00 -12.06
CA TYR A 344 13.52 17.06 -12.71
C TYR A 344 13.09 16.00 -11.71
N THR A 345 11.94 15.40 -11.94
CA THR A 345 11.47 14.28 -11.15
C THR A 345 11.31 13.04 -12.00
N TYR A 346 11.61 11.90 -11.40
CA TYR A 346 11.43 10.60 -12.01
C TYR A 346 10.36 9.78 -11.32
N SER A 347 10.06 10.06 -10.04
CA SER A 347 9.15 9.24 -9.27
C SER A 347 7.69 9.47 -9.67
N LEU A 348 7.07 8.43 -10.24
CA LEU A 348 5.64 8.40 -10.51
C LEU A 348 4.80 8.30 -9.23
N TRP A 349 5.38 7.72 -8.19
CA TRP A 349 4.67 7.36 -6.95
C TRP A 349 4.52 8.52 -5.98
N SER A 350 5.50 9.38 -5.94
CA SER A 350 5.51 10.58 -5.12
C SER A 350 4.95 11.81 -5.83
N SER A 351 4.59 11.69 -7.11
CA SER A 351 4.02 12.82 -7.83
C SER A 351 2.69 13.26 -7.23
N ILE A 352 2.58 14.55 -6.95
CA ILE A 352 1.32 15.15 -6.54
C ILE A 352 0.35 15.04 -7.72
N PRO A 353 -0.87 14.54 -7.51
CA PRO A 353 -1.83 14.45 -8.58
C PRO A 353 -2.28 15.83 -9.01
N ASP A 354 -2.53 15.94 -10.28
CA ASP A 354 -3.26 17.06 -10.85
C ASP A 354 -4.74 17.05 -10.45
N ASP A 355 -5.26 15.95 -9.91
CA ASP A 355 -6.63 15.83 -9.45
C ASP A 355 -6.79 16.38 -8.02
N VAL A 356 -7.25 17.62 -7.93
CA VAL A 356 -7.53 18.30 -6.68
C VAL A 356 -8.61 17.61 -5.83
N GLU A 357 -9.44 16.76 -6.44
CA GLU A 357 -10.51 16.03 -5.76
C GLU A 357 -10.05 14.73 -5.09
N ASP A 358 -8.87 14.24 -5.43
CA ASP A 358 -8.41 12.94 -4.96
C ASP A 358 -8.20 12.90 -3.43
N TYR A 359 -7.55 13.90 -2.87
CA TYR A 359 -7.33 13.96 -1.43
C TYR A 359 -8.64 14.18 -0.64
N PRO A 360 -9.52 15.14 -0.97
CA PRO A 360 -10.81 15.25 -0.31
C PRO A 360 -11.66 13.98 -0.42
N ARG A 361 -11.62 13.30 -1.57
CA ARG A 361 -12.30 12.02 -1.76
C ARG A 361 -11.75 10.96 -0.82
N TRP A 362 -10.44 10.79 -0.79
CA TRP A 362 -9.77 9.85 0.11
C TRP A 362 -10.10 10.13 1.58
N CYS A 363 -10.06 11.38 2.02
CA CYS A 363 -10.44 11.79 3.39
C CYS A 363 -11.88 11.40 3.72
N ARG A 364 -12.82 11.61 2.78
CA ARG A 364 -14.23 11.19 2.98
C ARG A 364 -14.34 9.69 3.21
N TYR A 365 -13.66 8.88 2.39
CA TYR A 365 -13.68 7.43 2.55
C TYR A 365 -12.97 6.98 3.84
N LEU A 366 -11.83 7.59 4.17
CA LEU A 366 -11.15 7.33 5.44
C LEU A 366 -12.06 7.58 6.64
N ALA A 367 -12.77 8.69 6.66
CA ALA A 367 -13.73 9.01 7.71
C ALA A 367 -14.86 7.97 7.83
N LEU A 368 -15.23 7.31 6.72
CA LEU A 368 -16.22 6.25 6.72
C LEU A 368 -15.66 4.92 7.24
N TYR A 369 -14.49 4.48 6.79
CA TYR A 369 -13.99 3.16 7.19
C TYR A 369 -13.12 3.16 8.45
N ARG A 370 -12.48 4.28 8.82
CA ARG A 370 -11.63 4.34 10.00
C ARG A 370 -12.34 3.87 11.28
N PRO A 371 -13.57 4.34 11.63
CA PRO A 371 -14.26 3.87 12.82
C PRO A 371 -14.60 2.37 12.80
N MET A 372 -14.58 1.76 11.61
CA MET A 372 -14.88 0.33 11.47
C MET A 372 -13.71 -0.54 11.93
N VAL A 373 -12.48 -0.01 11.98
CA VAL A 373 -11.24 -0.79 12.16
C VAL A 373 -10.27 -0.27 13.22
N THR A 374 -10.41 0.96 13.70
CA THR A 374 -9.45 1.59 14.63
C THR A 374 -9.66 1.27 16.10
N GLU A 375 -10.73 0.60 16.47
CA GLU A 375 -10.93 0.24 17.84
C GLU A 375 -10.14 -1.02 18.21
N ASN A 376 -9.76 -1.15 19.47
CA ASN A 376 -8.81 -2.13 19.98
C ASN A 376 -9.07 -3.60 19.57
N SER A 377 -10.25 -3.93 19.11
CA SER A 377 -10.57 -5.26 18.62
C SER A 377 -11.76 -5.19 17.67
N VAL A 378 -11.54 -5.58 16.44
CA VAL A 378 -12.57 -5.63 15.39
C VAL A 378 -12.66 -7.05 14.85
N ALA A 379 -13.85 -7.56 14.65
CA ALA A 379 -14.10 -8.76 13.87
C ALA A 379 -14.58 -8.36 12.48
N TYR A 380 -13.95 -8.95 11.47
CA TYR A 380 -14.36 -8.86 10.07
C TYR A 380 -15.08 -10.14 9.66
N ILE A 381 -16.22 -10.01 8.99
CA ILE A 381 -17.06 -11.12 8.56
C ILE A 381 -17.48 -10.87 7.11
N GLU A 382 -17.01 -11.70 6.21
CA GLU A 382 -17.43 -11.66 4.80
C GLU A 382 -18.75 -12.42 4.65
N LEU A 383 -19.74 -11.82 3.97
CA LEU A 383 -21.09 -12.33 3.89
C LEU A 383 -21.40 -12.86 2.47
N ARG A 384 -22.05 -14.03 2.42
CA ARG A 384 -22.73 -14.53 1.21
C ARG A 384 -24.17 -14.93 1.52
N GLU A 385 -24.38 -15.58 2.63
CA GLU A 385 -25.69 -15.89 3.20
C GLU A 385 -25.71 -15.36 4.63
N SER A 386 -26.71 -14.60 4.99
CA SER A 386 -26.80 -13.96 6.31
C SER A 386 -28.25 -13.72 6.67
N ASP A 387 -28.61 -14.01 7.92
CA ASP A 387 -29.95 -13.69 8.44
C ASP A 387 -30.20 -12.17 8.52
N ALA A 388 -29.15 -11.35 8.41
CA ALA A 388 -29.27 -9.89 8.39
C ALA A 388 -29.67 -9.35 7.02
N ILE A 389 -29.46 -10.11 5.93
CA ILE A 389 -29.74 -9.71 4.55
C ILE A 389 -30.84 -10.61 3.99
N LEU A 390 -31.99 -10.02 3.69
CA LEU A 390 -33.16 -10.76 3.21
C LEU A 390 -33.15 -10.94 1.68
N SER A 391 -32.53 -10.02 0.95
CA SER A 391 -32.39 -10.15 -0.50
C SER A 391 -31.22 -11.08 -0.84
N PRO A 392 -31.32 -11.96 -1.87
CA PRO A 392 -30.20 -12.78 -2.28
C PRO A 392 -29.10 -11.90 -2.85
N LEU A 393 -27.83 -12.17 -2.46
CA LEU A 393 -26.67 -11.48 -2.99
C LEU A 393 -26.28 -12.09 -4.35
N PRO A 394 -26.35 -11.33 -5.47
CA PRO A 394 -25.82 -11.74 -6.75
C PRO A 394 -24.33 -12.03 -6.70
N GLN A 395 -23.79 -12.64 -7.74
CA GLN A 395 -22.39 -13.05 -7.76
C GLN A 395 -21.43 -11.87 -7.62
N GLU A 396 -21.74 -10.76 -8.28
CA GLU A 396 -20.93 -9.56 -8.31
C GLU A 396 -21.36 -8.50 -7.27
N VAL A 397 -22.13 -8.90 -6.26
CA VAL A 397 -22.45 -8.07 -5.09
C VAL A 397 -21.74 -8.64 -3.86
N TYR A 398 -20.94 -7.81 -3.22
CA TYR A 398 -20.12 -8.22 -2.08
C TYR A 398 -20.52 -7.46 -0.82
N ALA A 399 -20.70 -8.19 0.26
CA ALA A 399 -21.11 -7.65 1.54
C ALA A 399 -20.16 -8.11 2.65
N SER A 400 -19.83 -7.20 3.57
CA SER A 400 -18.98 -7.52 4.71
C SER A 400 -19.40 -6.74 5.95
N MET A 401 -19.34 -7.41 7.09
CA MET A 401 -19.56 -6.78 8.40
C MET A 401 -18.22 -6.52 9.10
N PHE A 402 -18.16 -5.37 9.74
CA PHE A 402 -17.09 -4.98 10.64
C PHE A 402 -17.74 -4.77 12.01
N VAL A 403 -17.28 -5.52 13.00
CA VAL A 403 -17.96 -5.59 14.29
C VAL A 403 -17.01 -5.24 15.41
N ASN A 404 -17.29 -4.15 16.10
CA ASN A 404 -16.63 -3.70 17.31
C ASN A 404 -17.69 -3.31 18.37
N GLU A 405 -17.60 -2.17 19.01
CA GLU A 405 -18.69 -1.62 19.84
C GLU A 405 -19.97 -1.41 19.04
N LYS A 406 -19.80 -1.19 17.73
CA LYS A 406 -20.88 -1.08 16.76
C LYS A 406 -20.78 -2.19 15.71
N THR A 407 -21.84 -2.36 14.97
CA THR A 407 -21.86 -3.25 13.81
C THR A 407 -22.05 -2.41 12.56
N TYR A 408 -21.08 -2.53 11.66
CA TYR A 408 -21.08 -1.85 10.36
C TYR A 408 -21.26 -2.88 9.24
N LEU A 409 -21.94 -2.49 8.17
CA LEU A 409 -22.11 -3.29 6.98
C LEU A 409 -21.66 -2.46 5.77
N THR A 410 -20.80 -3.04 4.95
CA THR A 410 -20.45 -2.50 3.63
C THR A 410 -21.02 -3.40 2.55
N VAL A 411 -21.58 -2.80 1.49
CA VAL A 411 -22.07 -3.54 0.33
C VAL A 411 -21.58 -2.85 -0.94
N SER A 412 -20.82 -3.57 -1.77
CA SER A 412 -20.41 -3.13 -3.10
C SER A 412 -21.13 -3.88 -4.19
N ASN A 413 -21.55 -3.16 -5.23
CA ASN A 413 -22.26 -3.71 -6.37
C ASN A 413 -21.45 -3.53 -7.66
N PHE A 414 -21.05 -4.63 -8.29
CA PHE A 414 -20.38 -4.65 -9.61
C PHE A 414 -21.27 -5.24 -10.71
N GLU A 415 -22.54 -5.54 -10.39
CA GLU A 415 -23.54 -5.90 -11.40
C GLU A 415 -23.78 -4.71 -12.36
N PRO A 416 -24.17 -4.94 -13.61
CA PRO A 416 -24.42 -3.88 -14.59
C PRO A 416 -25.66 -3.04 -14.31
N LYS A 417 -26.36 -3.30 -13.22
CA LYS A 417 -27.60 -2.62 -12.79
C LYS A 417 -27.60 -2.38 -11.29
N PRO A 418 -28.34 -1.39 -10.79
CA PRO A 418 -28.55 -1.17 -9.36
C PRO A 418 -29.07 -2.43 -8.66
N TYR A 419 -28.59 -2.66 -7.44
CA TYR A 419 -29.01 -3.77 -6.60
C TYR A 419 -29.86 -3.26 -5.44
N GLU A 420 -31.05 -3.84 -5.22
CA GLU A 420 -31.90 -3.55 -4.08
C GLU A 420 -31.51 -4.47 -2.90
N LEU A 421 -30.92 -3.87 -1.88
CA LEU A 421 -30.55 -4.52 -0.63
C LEU A 421 -31.73 -4.44 0.35
N LYS A 422 -32.23 -5.58 0.82
CA LYS A 422 -33.24 -5.68 1.89
C LYS A 422 -32.63 -6.30 3.12
N LEU A 423 -32.82 -5.66 4.26
CA LEU A 423 -32.24 -6.02 5.55
C LEU A 423 -33.32 -6.48 6.53
N ALA A 424 -32.96 -7.34 7.47
CA ALA A 424 -33.88 -7.85 8.48
C ALA A 424 -34.25 -6.82 9.57
N ALA A 425 -33.55 -5.69 9.62
CA ALA A 425 -33.78 -4.60 10.55
C ALA A 425 -33.39 -3.28 9.90
N SER A 426 -33.79 -2.18 10.50
CA SER A 426 -33.40 -0.82 10.04
C SER A 426 -31.93 -0.54 10.34
N TRP A 427 -31.23 0.04 9.40
CA TRP A 427 -29.85 0.49 9.46
C TRP A 427 -29.75 1.96 9.10
N ARG A 428 -28.68 2.62 9.52
CA ARG A 428 -28.38 3.99 9.12
C ARG A 428 -27.32 4.00 8.01
N ASP A 429 -27.64 4.59 6.88
CA ASP A 429 -26.65 4.97 5.87
C ASP A 429 -25.74 6.07 6.45
N ARG A 430 -24.45 5.81 6.52
CA ARG A 430 -23.47 6.71 7.14
C ARG A 430 -23.09 7.90 6.26
N VAL A 431 -23.45 7.87 4.97
CA VAL A 431 -23.21 8.97 4.04
C VAL A 431 -24.39 9.94 4.05
N THR A 432 -25.62 9.41 3.93
CA THR A 432 -26.82 10.23 3.82
C THR A 432 -27.55 10.45 5.14
N GLY A 433 -27.27 9.64 6.15
CA GLY A 433 -27.98 9.62 7.42
C GLY A 433 -29.37 8.94 7.35
N LYS A 434 -29.80 8.47 6.18
CA LYS A 434 -31.10 7.78 6.00
C LYS A 434 -31.14 6.54 6.88
N VAL A 435 -32.26 6.34 7.57
CA VAL A 435 -32.56 5.13 8.33
C VAL A 435 -33.65 4.37 7.58
N ASP A 436 -33.34 3.14 7.18
CA ASP A 436 -34.25 2.29 6.44
C ASP A 436 -33.84 0.81 6.58
N ASP A 437 -34.67 -0.11 6.13
CA ASP A 437 -34.36 -1.54 5.94
C ASP A 437 -34.11 -1.90 4.47
N THR A 438 -34.31 -0.94 3.56
CA THR A 438 -34.14 -1.13 2.12
C THR A 438 -33.30 -0.01 1.52
N PHE A 439 -32.26 -0.40 0.77
CA PHE A 439 -31.30 0.52 0.14
C PHE A 439 -31.02 0.11 -1.29
N THR A 440 -30.77 1.08 -2.16
CA THR A 440 -30.27 0.84 -3.52
C THR A 440 -28.75 1.02 -3.54
N VAL A 441 -28.03 0.04 -4.06
CA VAL A 441 -26.58 0.12 -4.28
C VAL A 441 -26.34 0.22 -5.78
N GLU A 442 -25.88 1.39 -6.20
CA GLU A 442 -25.61 1.68 -7.62
C GLU A 442 -24.42 0.89 -8.13
N THR A 443 -24.35 0.69 -9.45
CA THR A 443 -23.22 -0.01 -10.11
C THR A 443 -21.90 0.69 -9.81
N ASN A 444 -20.87 -0.10 -9.46
CA ASN A 444 -19.53 0.35 -9.08
C ASN A 444 -19.48 1.27 -7.85
N LYS A 445 -20.50 1.22 -6.99
CA LYS A 445 -20.55 1.98 -5.75
C LYS A 445 -20.52 1.07 -4.53
N ILE A 446 -20.16 1.69 -3.41
CA ILE A 446 -20.15 1.09 -2.08
C ILE A 446 -21.12 1.82 -1.16
N LEU A 447 -21.88 1.07 -0.40
CA LEU A 447 -22.77 1.53 0.66
C LEU A 447 -22.14 1.26 2.02
N PHE A 448 -22.24 2.23 2.93
CA PHE A 448 -21.78 2.15 4.30
C PHE A 448 -22.92 2.26 5.28
N LEU A 449 -23.22 1.20 6.00
CA LEU A 449 -24.30 1.15 6.96
C LEU A 449 -23.80 0.94 8.38
N GLU A 450 -24.51 1.53 9.35
CA GLU A 450 -24.34 1.31 10.78
C GLU A 450 -25.64 0.74 11.35
N LYS A 451 -25.54 -0.39 12.08
CA LYS A 451 -26.69 -0.98 12.76
C LYS A 451 -27.18 -0.07 13.87
N LEU A 452 -28.46 0.19 13.91
CA LEU A 452 -29.09 0.89 15.04
C LEU A 452 -29.07 -0.03 16.26
N GLN A 453 -28.79 0.56 17.43
CA GLN A 453 -28.82 -0.14 18.72
C GLN A 453 -30.25 -0.48 19.12
#